data_8fe6f796c83b7bce4aa1b91212cd7c55
#
_entry.id   8fe6f796c83b7bce4aa1b91212cd7c55
#
_cell.length_a   1.000
_cell.length_b   1.000
_cell.length_c   1.000
_cell.angle_alpha   90.00
_cell.angle_beta   90.00
_cell.angle_gamma   90.00
#
_symmetry.space_group_name_H-M   'P 1'
#
loop_
_entity.id
_entity.type
_entity.pdbx_description
1 polymer ?
#
loop_
_entity_poly.entity_id
_entity_poly.type
_entity_poly.pdbx_seq_one_letter_code
_entity_poly.pdbx_strand_id
1 'polypeptide(L)'
;MSSTPATRLKKGNLILLEGELFRILELQHVTPGNLRGFVRVKLRNLRNGALADQRLRSEDTVQRAQLDEVEMQYMYSDAAGHHFMDNKSYEQITLTDEVLGEMIGYLVPESTIKVDFYGANPVGIELPQTVDLTVTDTSPAIKGATASAQLKPATLETGLVVQVPPFINVGDKVRVNTESGEYQSRA
;
A
#
# COMPACT_ATOMS: atom_id res chain seq x y z
N MET A 1 1.58 -10.82 20.45
CA MET A 1 2.91 -10.33 19.99
C MET A 1 3.74 -11.54 19.56
N SER A 2 4.23 -11.55 18.34
CA SER A 2 5.07 -12.65 17.84
C SER A 2 6.50 -12.14 17.63
N SER A 3 7.47 -12.89 18.13
CA SER A 3 8.89 -12.63 17.88
C SER A 3 9.25 -13.15 16.48
N THR A 4 9.79 -12.30 15.64
CA THR A 4 10.13 -12.63 14.25
C THR A 4 11.61 -12.32 13.99
N PRO A 5 12.39 -13.25 13.38
CA PRO A 5 13.75 -12.95 12.98
C PRO A 5 13.81 -11.78 11.98
N ALA A 6 14.84 -10.93 12.10
CA ALA A 6 15.03 -9.78 11.23
C ALA A 6 15.02 -10.17 9.73
N THR A 7 15.51 -11.36 9.40
CA THR A 7 15.52 -11.90 8.03
C THR A 7 14.14 -12.19 7.43
N ARG A 8 13.09 -12.29 8.26
CA ARG A 8 11.71 -12.54 7.82
C ARG A 8 10.85 -11.30 7.77
N LEU A 9 11.41 -10.15 8.11
CA LEU A 9 10.71 -8.88 8.01
C LEU A 9 10.45 -8.52 6.54
N LYS A 10 9.36 -7.79 6.32
CA LYS A 10 8.95 -7.30 5.00
C LYS A 10 8.59 -5.81 5.09
N LYS A 11 8.67 -5.10 3.96
CA LYS A 11 8.11 -3.76 3.81
C LYS A 11 6.63 -3.79 4.23
N GLY A 12 6.18 -2.77 4.95
CA GLY A 12 4.83 -2.66 5.49
C GLY A 12 4.63 -3.32 6.86
N ASN A 13 5.51 -4.23 7.31
CA ASN A 13 5.36 -4.81 8.64
C ASN A 13 5.43 -3.74 9.74
N LEU A 14 4.62 -3.94 10.77
CA LEU A 14 4.67 -3.15 11.99
C LEU A 14 5.48 -3.89 13.05
N ILE A 15 6.45 -3.20 13.62
CA ILE A 15 7.34 -3.74 14.65
C ILE A 15 7.36 -2.83 15.87
N LEU A 16 7.56 -3.44 17.04
CA LEU A 16 7.75 -2.75 18.29
C LEU A 16 9.25 -2.65 18.56
N LEU A 17 9.75 -1.43 18.71
CA LEU A 17 11.11 -1.14 19.13
C LEU A 17 11.03 -0.16 20.32
N GLU A 18 11.67 -0.52 21.44
CA GLU A 18 11.71 0.30 22.65
C GLU A 18 10.32 0.76 23.14
N GLY A 19 9.29 -0.05 22.89
CA GLY A 19 7.90 0.24 23.27
C GLY A 19 7.13 1.14 22.30
N GLU A 20 7.74 1.59 21.21
CA GLU A 20 7.10 2.38 20.18
C GLU A 20 6.83 1.54 18.90
N LEU A 21 5.74 1.88 18.19
CA LEU A 21 5.32 1.20 17.00
C LEU A 21 5.91 1.87 15.74
N PHE A 22 6.60 1.07 14.93
CA PHE A 22 7.21 1.52 13.70
C PHE A 22 6.71 0.71 12.50
N ARG A 23 6.50 1.40 11.37
CA ARG A 23 6.27 0.76 10.07
C ARG A 23 7.57 0.67 9.29
N ILE A 24 7.84 -0.50 8.71
CA ILE A 24 8.97 -0.70 7.81
C ILE A 24 8.62 -0.10 6.44
N LEU A 25 9.30 0.97 6.05
CA LEU A 25 9.13 1.61 4.74
C LEU A 25 9.99 0.95 3.67
N GLU A 26 11.23 0.65 4.02
CA GLU A 26 12.20 0.01 3.14
C GLU A 26 12.98 -1.03 3.92
N LEU A 27 13.38 -2.11 3.24
CA LEU A 27 14.14 -3.19 3.82
C LEU A 27 15.17 -3.71 2.82
N GLN A 28 16.42 -3.79 3.25
CA GLN A 28 17.52 -4.29 2.44
C GLN A 28 18.29 -5.35 3.22
N HIS A 29 18.36 -6.57 2.68
CA HIS A 29 19.25 -7.61 3.17
C HIS A 29 20.65 -7.40 2.61
N VAL A 30 21.64 -7.32 3.49
CA VAL A 30 23.03 -7.15 3.13
C VAL A 30 23.83 -8.35 3.65
N THR A 31 24.42 -9.12 2.75
CA THR A 31 25.28 -10.24 3.08
C THR A 31 26.67 -9.95 2.53
N PRO A 32 27.58 -9.35 3.32
CA PRO A 32 28.96 -9.15 2.91
C PRO A 32 29.69 -10.50 2.80
N GLY A 33 30.52 -10.67 1.77
CA GLY A 33 31.13 -11.97 1.41
C GLY A 33 31.76 -12.78 2.53
N ASN A 34 32.39 -12.16 3.53
CA ASN A 34 33.08 -12.83 4.65
C ASN A 34 32.59 -12.37 6.04
N LEU A 35 31.50 -11.64 6.12
CA LEU A 35 30.95 -11.09 7.37
C LEU A 35 29.52 -11.56 7.60
N ARG A 36 29.08 -11.52 8.88
CA ARG A 36 27.69 -11.82 9.22
C ARG A 36 26.74 -10.87 8.51
N GLY A 37 25.66 -11.41 7.93
CA GLY A 37 24.61 -10.63 7.27
C GLY A 37 23.88 -9.70 8.25
N PHE A 38 23.32 -8.65 7.72
CA PHE A 38 22.47 -7.73 8.46
C PHE A 38 21.31 -7.25 7.59
N VAL A 39 20.28 -6.73 8.23
CA VAL A 39 19.13 -6.14 7.57
C VAL A 39 19.13 -4.65 7.89
N ARG A 40 19.18 -3.82 6.85
CA ARG A 40 18.98 -2.37 6.98
C ARG A 40 17.50 -2.09 6.79
N VAL A 41 16.88 -1.41 7.74
CA VAL A 41 15.47 -1.04 7.69
C VAL A 41 15.31 0.46 7.85
N LYS A 42 14.47 1.05 7.00
CA LYS A 42 14.00 2.42 7.15
C LYS A 42 12.60 2.35 7.78
N LEU A 43 12.46 3.02 8.87
CA LEU A 43 11.30 2.94 9.75
C LEU A 43 10.58 4.29 9.80
N ARG A 44 9.25 4.26 9.93
CA ARG A 44 8.46 5.42 10.31
C ARG A 44 7.79 5.13 11.65
N ASN A 45 8.01 6.00 12.62
CA ASN A 45 7.30 5.97 13.89
C ASN A 45 5.84 6.35 13.66
N LEU A 46 4.90 5.50 14.08
CA LEU A 46 3.47 5.75 13.85
C LEU A 46 2.87 6.79 14.80
N ARG A 47 3.59 7.14 15.88
CA ARG A 47 3.13 8.12 16.85
C ARG A 47 3.44 9.56 16.42
N ASN A 48 4.64 9.80 15.89
CA ASN A 48 5.14 11.14 15.60
C ASN A 48 5.59 11.35 14.14
N GLY A 49 5.44 10.32 13.27
CA GLY A 49 5.83 10.36 11.86
C GLY A 49 7.35 10.37 11.61
N ALA A 50 8.18 10.38 12.65
CA ALA A 50 9.62 10.46 12.52
C ALA A 50 10.19 9.27 11.75
N LEU A 51 11.16 9.56 10.86
CA LEU A 51 11.89 8.54 10.13
C LEU A 51 13.15 8.14 10.91
N ALA A 52 13.44 6.84 10.93
CA ALA A 52 14.63 6.28 11.54
C ALA A 52 15.23 5.20 10.65
N ASP A 53 16.55 5.20 10.52
CA ASP A 53 17.28 4.10 9.89
C ASP A 53 17.87 3.20 10.97
N GLN A 54 17.58 1.90 10.87
CA GLN A 54 18.14 0.91 11.80
C GLN A 54 18.86 -0.22 11.07
N ARG A 55 19.87 -0.74 11.74
CA ARG A 55 20.60 -1.93 11.31
C ARG A 55 20.34 -3.06 12.31
N LEU A 56 19.68 -4.11 11.84
CA LEU A 56 19.41 -5.32 12.61
C LEU A 56 20.38 -6.42 12.16
N ARG A 57 20.92 -7.18 13.08
CA ARG A 57 21.68 -8.38 12.72
C ARG A 57 20.73 -9.45 12.17
N SER A 58 21.20 -10.31 11.29
CA SER A 58 20.36 -11.38 10.74
C SER A 58 19.77 -12.31 11.79
N GLU A 59 20.45 -12.47 12.92
CA GLU A 59 20.05 -13.28 14.07
C GLU A 59 19.16 -12.51 15.09
N ASP A 60 19.04 -11.18 14.96
CA ASP A 60 18.19 -10.40 15.86
C ASP A 60 16.72 -10.77 15.66
N THR A 61 15.98 -10.80 16.75
CA THR A 61 14.53 -10.96 16.74
C THR A 61 13.86 -9.67 17.14
N VAL A 62 12.83 -9.27 16.41
CA VAL A 62 12.00 -8.11 16.73
C VAL A 62 10.59 -8.57 17.05
N GLN A 63 9.93 -7.82 17.92
CA GLN A 63 8.53 -8.06 18.19
C GLN A 63 7.69 -7.48 17.06
N ARG A 64 6.94 -8.34 16.38
CA ARG A 64 5.96 -7.93 15.39
C ARG A 64 4.65 -7.60 16.10
N ALA A 65 4.10 -6.44 15.81
CA ALA A 65 2.79 -6.07 16.31
C ALA A 65 1.73 -6.99 15.72
N GLN A 66 0.82 -7.48 16.56
CA GLN A 66 -0.38 -8.15 16.09
C GLN A 66 -1.41 -7.09 15.77
N LEU A 67 -1.96 -7.16 14.57
CA LEU A 67 -3.00 -6.26 14.09
C LEU A 67 -4.32 -7.02 14.03
N ASP A 68 -5.38 -6.34 14.34
CA ASP A 68 -6.74 -6.78 14.10
C ASP A 68 -7.20 -6.15 12.78
N GLU A 69 -7.69 -6.98 11.86
CA GLU A 69 -8.19 -6.55 10.56
C GLU A 69 -9.70 -6.39 10.64
N VAL A 70 -10.21 -5.23 10.23
CA VAL A 70 -11.64 -4.95 10.15
C VAL A 70 -11.99 -4.56 8.71
N GLU A 71 -13.00 -5.22 8.13
CA GLU A 71 -13.54 -4.84 6.83
C GLU A 71 -14.40 -3.58 6.96
N MET A 72 -13.97 -2.52 6.31
CA MET A 72 -14.63 -1.23 6.31
C MET A 72 -14.89 -0.76 4.88
N GLN A 73 -15.95 0.02 4.70
CA GLN A 73 -16.25 0.67 3.43
C GLN A 73 -15.52 2.01 3.36
N TYR A 74 -14.76 2.23 2.28
CA TYR A 74 -14.23 3.55 1.99
C TYR A 74 -15.36 4.47 1.50
N MET A 75 -15.53 5.61 2.16
CA MET A 75 -16.64 6.53 1.90
C MET A 75 -16.22 7.67 0.98
N TYR A 76 -15.38 8.54 1.47
CA TYR A 76 -14.90 9.75 0.78
C TYR A 76 -13.64 10.28 1.43
N SER A 77 -13.06 11.32 0.84
CA SER A 77 -11.96 12.10 1.42
C SER A 77 -12.34 13.58 1.55
N ASP A 78 -11.76 14.23 2.55
CA ASP A 78 -11.85 15.66 2.77
C ASP A 78 -10.52 16.22 3.35
N ALA A 79 -10.54 17.45 3.84
CA ALA A 79 -9.35 18.08 4.42
C ALA A 79 -8.82 17.38 5.70
N ALA A 80 -9.62 16.55 6.37
CA ALA A 80 -9.23 15.79 7.53
C ALA A 80 -8.58 14.45 7.18
N GLY A 81 -8.79 13.95 5.95
CA GLY A 81 -8.26 12.70 5.45
C GLY A 81 -9.31 11.83 4.75
N HIS A 82 -9.10 10.53 4.82
CA HIS A 82 -9.91 9.50 4.17
C HIS A 82 -10.80 8.80 5.20
N HIS A 83 -12.10 8.77 4.92
CA HIS A 83 -13.13 8.27 5.84
C HIS A 83 -13.54 6.84 5.47
N PHE A 84 -13.55 6.00 6.48
CA PHE A 84 -13.97 4.59 6.37
C PHE A 84 -15.07 4.32 7.38
N MET A 85 -16.01 3.45 7.04
CA MET A 85 -17.12 3.05 7.91
C MET A 85 -17.16 1.53 8.04
N ASP A 86 -17.25 1.05 9.26
CA ASP A 86 -17.50 -0.37 9.55
C ASP A 86 -18.92 -0.74 9.11
N ASN A 87 -19.04 -1.75 8.25
CA ASN A 87 -20.33 -2.20 7.72
C ASN A 87 -21.23 -2.89 8.78
N LYS A 88 -20.70 -3.20 9.97
CA LYS A 88 -21.43 -3.87 11.05
C LYS A 88 -21.82 -2.91 12.16
N SER A 89 -20.86 -2.13 12.65
CA SER A 89 -21.09 -1.20 13.77
C SER A 89 -21.50 0.19 13.32
N TYR A 90 -21.28 0.52 12.03
CA TYR A 90 -21.43 1.87 11.44
C TYR A 90 -20.52 2.92 12.06
N GLU A 91 -19.52 2.48 12.83
CA GLU A 91 -18.51 3.37 13.34
C GLU A 91 -17.62 3.88 12.20
N GLN A 92 -17.29 5.17 12.27
CA GLN A 92 -16.45 5.82 11.26
C GLN A 92 -15.08 6.11 11.84
N ILE A 93 -14.07 5.93 10.99
CA ILE A 93 -12.70 6.32 11.28
C ILE A 93 -12.14 7.17 10.16
N THR A 94 -11.12 7.95 10.48
CA THR A 94 -10.40 8.77 9.50
C THR A 94 -8.92 8.39 9.51
N LEU A 95 -8.37 8.12 8.33
CA LEU A 95 -6.95 7.91 8.10
C LEU A 95 -6.37 9.08 7.30
N THR A 96 -5.21 9.58 7.74
CA THR A 96 -4.53 10.68 7.07
C THR A 96 -3.75 10.22 5.85
N ASP A 97 -3.46 11.15 4.94
CA ASP A 97 -2.61 10.90 3.76
C ASP A 97 -1.23 10.35 4.14
N GLU A 98 -0.69 10.75 5.30
CA GLU A 98 0.59 10.23 5.79
C GLU A 98 0.54 8.73 6.11
N VAL A 99 -0.59 8.25 6.61
CA VAL A 99 -0.79 6.83 6.93
C VAL A 99 -0.99 6.01 5.66
N LEU A 100 -1.77 6.52 4.72
CA LEU A 100 -2.14 5.83 3.49
C LEU A 100 -1.06 5.91 2.41
N GLY A 101 -0.38 7.06 2.27
CA GLY A 101 0.66 7.26 1.27
C GLY A 101 0.20 6.96 -0.15
N GLU A 102 0.95 6.16 -0.88
CA GLU A 102 0.64 5.79 -2.27
C GLU A 102 -0.63 4.94 -2.43
N MET A 103 -1.13 4.35 -1.34
CA MET A 103 -2.35 3.52 -1.37
C MET A 103 -3.61 4.33 -1.72
N ILE A 104 -3.57 5.65 -1.55
CA ILE A 104 -4.67 6.57 -1.90
C ILE A 104 -5.10 6.40 -3.36
N GLY A 105 -4.14 6.21 -4.27
CA GLY A 105 -4.40 6.02 -5.70
C GLY A 105 -5.21 4.77 -6.07
N TYR A 106 -5.46 3.88 -5.12
CA TYR A 106 -6.24 2.65 -5.31
C TYR A 106 -7.58 2.64 -4.58
N LEU A 107 -7.89 3.71 -3.82
CA LEU A 107 -9.14 3.82 -3.07
C LEU A 107 -10.28 4.30 -3.97
N VAL A 108 -11.28 3.45 -4.14
CA VAL A 108 -12.50 3.78 -4.88
C VAL A 108 -13.64 3.93 -3.87
N PRO A 109 -14.46 5.00 -3.94
CA PRO A 109 -15.63 5.14 -3.09
C PRO A 109 -16.52 3.89 -3.12
N GLU A 110 -17.11 3.55 -1.97
CA GLU A 110 -17.96 2.37 -1.76
C GLU A 110 -17.24 1.02 -1.83
N SER A 111 -15.92 0.98 -2.07
CA SER A 111 -15.16 -0.25 -2.02
C SER A 111 -14.94 -0.74 -0.59
N THR A 112 -14.95 -2.06 -0.41
CA THR A 112 -14.61 -2.69 0.88
C THR A 112 -13.10 -2.88 0.97
N ILE A 113 -12.50 -2.32 2.03
CA ILE A 113 -11.07 -2.34 2.30
C ILE A 113 -10.86 -2.90 3.71
N LYS A 114 -9.82 -3.66 3.90
CA LYS A 114 -9.39 -4.08 5.24
C LYS A 114 -8.60 -2.97 5.89
N VAL A 115 -9.01 -2.57 7.08
CA VAL A 115 -8.30 -1.60 7.91
C VAL A 115 -7.61 -2.33 9.04
N ASP A 116 -6.33 -2.03 9.22
CA ASP A 116 -5.48 -2.60 10.25
C ASP A 116 -5.56 -1.78 11.52
N PHE A 117 -5.85 -2.43 12.64
CA PHE A 117 -5.91 -1.82 13.96
C PHE A 117 -4.81 -2.37 14.87
N TYR A 118 -4.17 -1.49 15.60
CA TYR A 118 -3.36 -1.84 16.77
C TYR A 118 -4.10 -1.42 18.03
N GLY A 119 -4.74 -2.38 18.69
CA GLY A 119 -5.73 -2.09 19.73
C GLY A 119 -6.92 -1.32 19.16
N ALA A 120 -7.19 -0.14 19.67
CA ALA A 120 -8.27 0.72 19.18
C ALA A 120 -7.83 1.73 18.09
N ASN A 121 -6.54 1.76 17.74
CA ASN A 121 -6.01 2.75 16.81
C ASN A 121 -5.90 2.18 15.40
N PRO A 122 -6.53 2.78 14.38
CA PRO A 122 -6.32 2.41 13.00
C PRO A 122 -4.91 2.85 12.57
N VAL A 123 -4.15 1.92 12.00
CA VAL A 123 -2.73 2.13 11.66
C VAL A 123 -2.43 1.99 10.18
N GLY A 124 -3.38 1.54 9.38
CA GLY A 124 -3.22 1.39 7.95
C GLY A 124 -4.34 0.62 7.30
N ILE A 125 -4.15 0.32 6.04
CA ILE A 125 -5.07 -0.49 5.23
C ILE A 125 -4.31 -1.61 4.53
N GLU A 126 -5.01 -2.69 4.21
CA GLU A 126 -4.57 -3.73 3.31
C GLU A 126 -5.40 -3.64 2.03
N LEU A 127 -4.72 -3.35 0.91
CA LEU A 127 -5.35 -3.32 -0.40
C LEU A 127 -5.55 -4.74 -0.93
N PRO A 128 -6.61 -4.99 -1.72
CA PRO A 128 -6.70 -6.22 -2.50
C PRO A 128 -5.55 -6.28 -3.50
N GLN A 129 -5.19 -7.46 -3.95
CA GLN A 129 -4.07 -7.65 -4.90
C GLN A 129 -4.26 -6.86 -6.20
N THR A 130 -5.50 -6.67 -6.61
CA THR A 130 -5.85 -5.91 -7.81
C THR A 130 -7.06 -5.03 -7.54
N VAL A 131 -7.12 -3.90 -8.25
CA VAL A 131 -8.29 -3.00 -8.27
C VAL A 131 -8.67 -2.70 -9.71
N ASP A 132 -9.97 -2.54 -9.95
CA ASP A 132 -10.51 -2.17 -11.24
C ASP A 132 -10.85 -0.68 -11.23
N LEU A 133 -10.18 0.10 -12.08
CA LEU A 133 -10.27 1.56 -12.15
C LEU A 133 -10.63 2.02 -13.56
N THR A 134 -11.43 3.08 -13.64
CA THR A 134 -11.87 3.65 -14.92
C THR A 134 -10.84 4.65 -15.44
N VAL A 135 -10.51 4.55 -16.73
CA VAL A 135 -9.62 5.50 -17.42
C VAL A 135 -10.37 6.80 -17.68
N THR A 136 -9.86 7.90 -17.14
CA THR A 136 -10.44 9.25 -17.29
C THR A 136 -9.75 10.06 -18.37
N ASP A 137 -8.46 9.81 -18.61
CA ASP A 137 -7.68 10.48 -19.65
C ASP A 137 -6.60 9.57 -20.21
N THR A 138 -6.47 9.54 -21.53
CA THR A 138 -5.39 8.87 -22.25
C THR A 138 -5.38 9.34 -23.71
N SER A 139 -4.27 9.17 -24.43
CA SER A 139 -4.23 9.41 -25.87
C SER A 139 -5.14 8.44 -26.62
N PRO A 140 -5.71 8.84 -27.79
CA PRO A 140 -6.58 7.98 -28.58
C PRO A 140 -5.96 6.62 -28.92
N ALA A 141 -6.81 5.60 -29.00
CA ALA A 141 -6.36 4.27 -29.40
C ALA A 141 -5.87 4.25 -30.86
N ILE A 142 -4.76 3.57 -31.08
CA ILE A 142 -4.21 3.34 -32.43
C ILE A 142 -4.88 2.08 -32.97
N LYS A 143 -5.66 2.22 -34.06
CA LYS A 143 -6.30 1.08 -34.73
C LYS A 143 -5.22 0.13 -35.28
N GLY A 144 -5.35 -1.16 -34.96
CA GLY A 144 -4.42 -2.20 -35.41
C GLY A 144 -3.16 -2.35 -34.57
N ALA A 145 -3.03 -1.60 -33.44
CA ALA A 145 -1.94 -1.81 -32.49
C ALA A 145 -2.08 -3.16 -31.77
N THR A 146 -1.02 -3.94 -31.76
CA THR A 146 -0.92 -5.19 -31.00
C THR A 146 -0.49 -4.91 -29.56
N ALA A 147 -0.68 -5.88 -28.66
CA ALA A 147 -0.26 -5.78 -27.26
C ALA A 147 1.25 -5.56 -27.07
N SER A 148 2.05 -5.85 -28.10
CA SER A 148 3.50 -5.60 -28.13
C SER A 148 3.88 -4.18 -28.60
N ALA A 149 2.89 -3.33 -28.93
CA ALA A 149 3.14 -1.93 -29.26
C ALA A 149 3.52 -1.15 -27.99
N GLN A 150 4.16 0.01 -28.22
CA GLN A 150 4.60 0.90 -27.13
C GLN A 150 3.44 1.26 -26.21
N LEU A 151 3.64 1.08 -24.89
CA LEU A 151 2.66 1.47 -23.87
C LEU A 151 2.45 3.00 -23.89
N LYS A 152 1.28 3.43 -23.46
CA LYS A 152 0.92 4.84 -23.32
C LYS A 152 0.43 5.14 -21.93
N PRO A 153 0.63 6.36 -21.40
CA PRO A 153 0.10 6.74 -20.10
C PRO A 153 -1.42 6.89 -20.14
N ALA A 154 -2.08 6.42 -19.09
CA ALA A 154 -3.50 6.63 -18.84
C ALA A 154 -3.70 7.12 -17.41
N THR A 155 -4.50 8.17 -17.24
CA THR A 155 -4.93 8.67 -15.94
C THR A 155 -6.22 7.97 -15.55
N LEU A 156 -6.28 7.46 -14.33
CA LEU A 156 -7.42 6.74 -13.79
C LEU A 156 -8.27 7.67 -12.91
N GLU A 157 -9.49 7.24 -12.60
CA GLU A 157 -10.49 8.02 -11.83
C GLU A 157 -9.99 8.48 -10.44
N THR A 158 -9.01 7.79 -9.88
CA THR A 158 -8.34 8.15 -8.61
C THR A 158 -7.17 9.12 -8.78
N GLY A 159 -6.85 9.52 -10.01
CA GLY A 159 -5.67 10.34 -10.33
C GLY A 159 -4.37 9.52 -10.52
N LEU A 160 -4.41 8.21 -10.31
CA LEU A 160 -3.27 7.33 -10.56
C LEU A 160 -2.96 7.29 -12.07
N VAL A 161 -1.68 7.38 -12.43
CA VAL A 161 -1.23 7.25 -13.82
C VAL A 161 -0.54 5.91 -14.01
N VAL A 162 -1.02 5.11 -14.97
CA VAL A 162 -0.48 3.79 -15.29
C VAL A 162 -0.13 3.69 -16.77
N GLN A 163 0.82 2.82 -17.11
CA GLN A 163 1.16 2.51 -18.50
C GLN A 163 0.22 1.43 -19.01
N VAL A 164 -0.52 1.73 -20.07
CA VAL A 164 -1.51 0.82 -20.65
C VAL A 164 -1.22 0.52 -22.12
N PRO A 165 -1.72 -0.60 -22.66
CA PRO A 165 -1.63 -0.90 -24.09
C PRO A 165 -2.33 0.17 -24.95
N PRO A 166 -1.88 0.35 -26.22
CA PRO A 166 -2.38 1.43 -27.09
C PRO A 166 -3.85 1.31 -27.49
N PHE A 167 -4.49 0.15 -27.28
CA PHE A 167 -5.90 -0.06 -27.57
C PHE A 167 -6.88 0.41 -26.48
N ILE A 168 -6.36 0.79 -25.30
CA ILE A 168 -7.17 1.28 -24.19
C ILE A 168 -7.66 2.71 -24.50
N ASN A 169 -8.93 2.99 -24.19
CA ASN A 169 -9.59 4.27 -24.39
C ASN A 169 -10.08 4.88 -23.06
N VAL A 170 -10.40 6.16 -23.12
CA VAL A 170 -11.16 6.83 -22.04
C VAL A 170 -12.50 6.11 -21.85
N GLY A 171 -12.88 5.86 -20.59
CA GLY A 171 -14.07 5.11 -20.22
C GLY A 171 -13.85 3.59 -20.09
N ASP A 172 -12.72 3.05 -20.54
CA ASP A 172 -12.39 1.65 -20.30
C ASP A 172 -12.06 1.43 -18.82
N LYS A 173 -12.48 0.28 -18.30
CA LYS A 173 -12.12 -0.16 -16.97
C LYS A 173 -10.89 -1.07 -17.05
N VAL A 174 -9.88 -0.75 -16.29
CA VAL A 174 -8.60 -1.48 -16.30
C VAL A 174 -8.30 -2.04 -14.92
N ARG A 175 -7.75 -3.24 -14.92
CA ARG A 175 -7.28 -3.93 -13.72
C ARG A 175 -5.82 -3.59 -13.47
N VAL A 176 -5.54 -3.07 -12.29
CA VAL A 176 -4.20 -2.65 -11.87
C VAL A 176 -3.77 -3.49 -10.67
N ASN A 177 -2.53 -3.95 -10.68
CA ASN A 177 -1.92 -4.61 -9.54
C ASN A 177 -1.54 -3.54 -8.50
N THR A 178 -1.98 -3.70 -7.27
CA THR A 178 -1.77 -2.72 -6.20
C THR A 178 -0.36 -2.74 -5.61
N GLU A 179 0.38 -3.83 -5.79
CA GLU A 179 1.76 -3.97 -5.31
C GLU A 179 2.77 -3.37 -6.30
N SER A 180 2.61 -3.66 -7.60
CA SER A 180 3.53 -3.18 -8.64
C SER A 180 3.09 -1.84 -9.27
N GLY A 181 1.82 -1.46 -9.14
CA GLY A 181 1.25 -0.30 -9.82
C GLY A 181 1.03 -0.49 -11.32
N GLU A 182 1.11 -1.73 -11.81
CA GLU A 182 1.08 -2.03 -13.24
C GLU A 182 -0.30 -2.47 -13.72
N TYR A 183 -0.61 -2.10 -14.96
CA TYR A 183 -1.75 -2.62 -15.69
C TYR A 183 -1.63 -4.13 -15.87
N GLN A 184 -2.69 -4.87 -15.58
CA GLN A 184 -2.74 -6.32 -15.82
C GLN A 184 -3.64 -6.70 -17.01
N SER A 185 -4.85 -6.17 -17.03
CA SER A 185 -5.83 -6.50 -18.04
C SER A 185 -6.91 -5.43 -18.14
N ARG A 186 -7.71 -5.48 -19.19
CA ARG A 186 -9.00 -4.81 -19.24
C ARG A 186 -9.97 -5.58 -18.34
N ALA A 187 -10.73 -4.86 -17.49
CA ALA A 187 -11.71 -5.44 -16.56
C ALA A 187 -13.08 -5.60 -17.22
#